data_219f73dda3e85ff6a0dfb6b9bac75814
#
_entry.id   219f73dda3e85ff6a0dfb6b9bac75814
#
_cell.length_a   1.000
_cell.length_b   1.000
_cell.length_c   1.000
_cell.angle_alpha   90.00
_cell.angle_beta   90.00
_cell.angle_gamma   90.00
#
_symmetry.space_group_name_H-M   'P 1'
#
loop_
_entity.id
_entity.type
_entity.pdbx_description
1 polymer ?
#
loop_
_entity_poly.entity_id
_entity_poly.type
_entity_poly.pdbx_seq_one_letter_code
_entity_poly.pdbx_strand_id
1 'polypeptide(L)'
;MLFRSGIFLIKPQFEVGKDKVGKGGVVRNPKFHTEAIESVICAANNFQWNIKNLIASPLVGPAGNHEYLAWMTLGSQSNTRINSEYIQNLVEETI
;
A
#
# COMPACT_ATOMS: atom_id res chain seq x y z
N MET A 1 -6.54 -9.58 -26.85
CA MET A 1 -6.92 -8.87 -25.62
C MET A 1 -5.71 -8.17 -25.05
N LEU A 2 -5.84 -6.90 -24.77
CA LEU A 2 -4.75 -6.16 -24.15
C LEU A 2 -4.83 -6.33 -22.62
N PHE A 3 -3.75 -6.84 -22.08
CA PHE A 3 -3.62 -6.98 -20.64
C PHE A 3 -2.90 -5.74 -20.10
N ARG A 4 -3.52 -5.07 -19.15
CA ARG A 4 -2.93 -3.89 -18.52
C ARG A 4 -2.68 -4.17 -17.05
N SER A 5 -1.45 -3.96 -16.63
CA SER A 5 -1.07 -4.08 -15.25
C SER A 5 -0.04 -3.02 -14.89
N GLY A 6 0.11 -2.77 -13.61
CA GLY A 6 1.06 -1.80 -13.11
C GLY A 6 1.47 -2.11 -11.69
N ILE A 7 2.64 -1.61 -11.32
CA ILE A 7 3.12 -1.65 -9.96
C ILE A 7 2.95 -0.25 -9.36
N PHE A 8 2.19 -0.17 -8.28
CA PHE A 8 1.92 1.08 -7.58
C PHE A 8 2.73 1.11 -6.31
N LEU A 9 3.53 2.15 -6.15
CA LEU A 9 4.34 2.34 -4.95
C LEU A 9 3.51 3.08 -3.90
N ILE A 10 3.32 2.47 -2.75
CA ILE A 10 2.55 3.04 -1.66
C ILE A 10 3.53 3.59 -0.61
N LYS A 11 3.44 4.89 -0.39
CA LYS A 11 4.29 5.62 0.54
C LYS A 11 3.44 6.17 1.68
N PRO A 12 3.40 5.48 2.85
CA PRO A 12 2.54 5.93 3.95
C PRO A 12 2.75 7.39 4.33
N GLN A 13 3.99 7.87 4.27
CA GLN A 13 4.30 9.26 4.62
C GLN A 13 3.64 10.29 3.70
N PHE A 14 3.22 9.89 2.50
CA PHE A 14 2.50 10.77 1.58
C PHE A 14 1.00 10.52 1.56
N GLU A 15 0.56 9.36 2.04
CA GLU A 15 -0.85 8.99 2.00
C GLU A 15 -1.62 9.41 3.26
N VAL A 16 -0.91 9.54 4.39
CA VAL A 16 -1.54 9.98 5.64
C VAL A 16 -1.38 11.49 5.82
N GLY A 17 -2.23 12.09 6.65
CA GLY A 17 -2.12 13.52 6.96
C GLY A 17 -0.85 13.83 7.72
N LYS A 18 -0.43 15.11 7.69
CA LYS A 18 0.80 15.56 8.36
C LYS A 18 0.81 15.26 9.85
N ASP A 19 -0.34 15.26 10.48
CA ASP A 19 -0.50 14.96 11.91
C ASP A 19 -0.18 13.51 12.24
N LYS A 20 -0.18 12.62 11.25
CA LYS A 20 0.13 11.20 11.43
C LYS A 20 1.57 10.86 11.09
N VAL A 21 2.32 11.81 10.57
CA VAL A 21 3.74 11.65 10.28
C VAL A 21 4.53 12.01 11.53
N GLY A 22 5.35 11.09 12.00
CA GLY A 22 6.11 11.29 13.21
C GLY A 22 7.39 12.11 13.01
N LYS A 23 8.17 12.16 14.08
CA LYS A 23 9.43 12.88 14.09
C LYS A 23 10.36 12.40 12.98
N GLY A 24 10.99 13.34 12.28
CA GLY A 24 11.91 13.02 11.18
C GLY A 24 11.21 12.64 9.89
N GLY A 25 9.90 12.83 9.79
CA GLY A 25 9.15 12.52 8.58
C GLY A 25 8.81 11.05 8.43
N VAL A 26 8.81 10.28 9.53
CA VAL A 26 8.61 8.83 9.50
C VAL A 26 7.27 8.46 10.11
N VAL A 27 6.50 7.65 9.37
CA VAL A 27 5.25 7.07 9.87
C VAL A 27 5.58 5.76 10.57
N ARG A 28 5.46 5.73 11.90
CA ARG A 28 5.86 4.57 12.71
C ARG A 28 4.71 3.70 13.17
N ASN A 29 3.50 4.24 13.22
CA ASN A 29 2.35 3.50 13.71
C ASN A 29 1.85 2.52 12.65
N PRO A 30 1.81 1.19 12.95
CA PRO A 30 1.34 0.19 11.99
C PRO A 30 -0.07 0.47 11.47
N LYS A 31 -0.93 1.01 12.32
CA LYS A 31 -2.30 1.35 11.92
C LYS A 31 -2.32 2.35 10.77
N PHE A 32 -1.41 3.32 10.77
CA PHE A 32 -1.36 4.33 9.71
C PHE A 32 -0.83 3.72 8.41
N HIS A 33 0.07 2.75 8.47
CA HIS A 33 0.49 2.00 7.29
C HIS A 33 -0.67 1.23 6.67
N THR A 34 -1.46 0.55 7.51
CA THR A 34 -2.65 -0.17 7.04
C THR A 34 -3.65 0.77 6.39
N GLU A 35 -3.92 1.91 7.01
CA GLU A 35 -4.82 2.92 6.44
C GLU A 35 -4.32 3.42 5.09
N ALA A 36 -3.03 3.68 4.96
CA ALA A 36 -2.44 4.15 3.70
C ALA A 36 -2.63 3.13 2.58
N ILE A 37 -2.36 1.86 2.86
CA ILE A 37 -2.51 0.78 1.88
C ILE A 37 -3.97 0.65 1.45
N GLU A 38 -4.89 0.60 2.41
CA GLU A 38 -6.32 0.47 2.11
C GLU A 38 -6.85 1.66 1.33
N SER A 39 -6.39 2.86 1.64
CA SER A 39 -6.77 4.07 0.94
C SER A 39 -6.34 4.03 -0.54
N VAL A 40 -5.12 3.60 -0.81
CA VAL A 40 -4.62 3.49 -2.18
C VAL A 40 -5.39 2.43 -2.96
N ILE A 41 -5.64 1.28 -2.36
CA ILE A 41 -6.40 0.20 -3.02
C ILE A 41 -7.82 0.69 -3.34
N CYS A 42 -8.47 1.35 -2.40
CA CYS A 42 -9.82 1.89 -2.59
C CYS A 42 -9.84 2.92 -3.72
N ALA A 43 -8.91 3.86 -3.72
CA ALA A 43 -8.82 4.87 -4.77
C ALA A 43 -8.58 4.24 -6.14
N ALA A 44 -7.71 3.24 -6.22
CA ALA A 44 -7.44 2.53 -7.47
C ALA A 44 -8.66 1.77 -7.98
N ASN A 45 -9.43 1.15 -7.08
CA ASN A 45 -10.66 0.45 -7.44
C ASN A 45 -11.67 1.38 -8.12
N ASN A 46 -11.72 2.65 -7.74
CA ASN A 46 -12.61 3.63 -8.36
C ASN A 46 -12.27 3.87 -9.83
N PHE A 47 -11.05 3.54 -10.25
CA PHE A 47 -10.59 3.65 -11.63
C PHE A 47 -10.44 2.27 -12.29
N GLN A 48 -11.10 1.26 -11.76
CA GLN A 48 -11.13 -0.11 -12.29
C GLN A 48 -9.78 -0.84 -12.16
N TRP A 49 -8.86 -0.35 -11.33
CA TRP A 49 -7.64 -1.07 -10.98
C TRP A 49 -7.88 -1.93 -9.76
N ASN A 50 -7.53 -3.21 -9.89
CA ASN A 50 -7.80 -4.19 -8.84
C ASN A 50 -6.51 -4.85 -8.36
N ILE A 51 -6.40 -5.02 -7.06
CA ILE A 51 -5.19 -5.56 -6.43
C ILE A 51 -5.01 -7.04 -6.78
N LYS A 52 -3.80 -7.40 -7.17
CA LYS A 52 -3.40 -8.80 -7.43
C LYS A 52 -2.39 -9.30 -6.43
N ASN A 53 -1.50 -8.45 -5.96
CA ASN A 53 -0.55 -8.81 -4.92
C ASN A 53 -0.06 -7.56 -4.21
N LEU A 54 0.45 -7.76 -3.01
CA LEU A 54 0.97 -6.68 -2.18
C LEU A 54 2.17 -7.21 -1.40
N ILE A 55 3.28 -6.51 -1.49
CA ILE A 55 4.50 -6.85 -0.74
C ILE A 55 5.10 -5.58 -0.15
N ALA A 56 5.93 -5.75 0.86
CA ALA A 56 6.76 -4.65 1.34
C ALA A 56 7.87 -4.39 0.33
N SER A 57 8.20 -3.13 0.11
CA SER A 57 9.33 -2.78 -0.74
C SER A 57 10.63 -3.28 -0.09
N PRO A 58 11.52 -3.93 -0.84
CA PRO A 58 12.82 -4.35 -0.29
C PRO A 58 13.73 -3.16 -0.01
N LEU A 59 13.43 -2.00 -0.57
CA LEU A 59 14.17 -0.76 -0.33
C LEU A 59 13.39 0.11 0.64
N VAL A 60 14.09 0.61 1.65
CA VAL A 60 13.51 1.58 2.59
C VAL A 60 13.57 2.96 1.94
N GLY A 61 12.46 3.69 2.02
CA GLY A 61 12.38 5.03 1.43
C GLY A 61 13.18 6.08 2.19
N PRO A 62 13.17 7.32 1.70
CA PRO A 62 13.83 8.43 2.37
C PRO A 62 13.36 8.56 3.83
N ALA A 63 14.26 9.05 4.69
CA ALA A 63 14.01 9.22 6.12
C ALA A 63 13.74 7.90 6.86
N GLY A 64 13.90 6.74 6.21
CA GLY A 64 13.69 5.43 6.83
C GLY A 64 12.25 4.93 6.79
N ASN A 65 11.40 5.49 5.93
CA ASN A 65 10.03 5.02 5.79
C ASN A 65 9.97 3.69 5.05
N HIS A 66 9.24 2.73 5.60
CA HIS A 66 8.88 1.51 4.89
C HIS A 66 7.77 1.81 3.89
N GLU A 67 7.91 1.23 2.69
CA GLU A 67 6.98 1.44 1.59
C GLU A 67 6.50 0.09 1.07
N TYR A 68 5.46 0.11 0.24
CA TYR A 68 4.83 -1.12 -0.24
C TYR A 68 4.65 -1.08 -1.74
N LEU A 69 4.69 -2.25 -2.37
CA LEU A 69 4.46 -2.40 -3.80
C LEU A 69 3.16 -3.16 -3.99
N ALA A 70 2.25 -2.55 -4.73
CA ALA A 70 0.96 -3.15 -5.07
C ALA A 70 0.93 -3.46 -6.56
N TRP A 71 0.80 -4.74 -6.91
CA TRP A 71 0.55 -5.13 -8.29
C TRP A 71 -0.95 -5.07 -8.54
N MET A 72 -1.34 -4.28 -9.52
CA MET A 72 -2.74 -4.10 -9.87
C MET A 72 -2.96 -4.35 -11.35
N THR A 73 -4.17 -4.80 -11.69
CA THR A 73 -4.57 -5.04 -13.07
C THR A 73 -5.86 -4.28 -13.36
N LEU A 74 -5.96 -3.77 -14.58
CA LEU A 74 -7.12 -2.98 -15.01
C LEU A 74 -8.23 -3.92 -15.46
N GLY A 75 -9.43 -3.73 -14.91
CA GLY A 75 -10.64 -4.40 -15.35
C GLY A 75 -10.78 -5.85 -14.93
N SER A 76 -9.87 -6.38 -14.13
CA SER A 76 -9.96 -7.76 -13.62
C SER A 76 -10.48 -7.77 -12.19
N GLN A 77 -10.80 -8.96 -11.68
CA GLN A 77 -11.24 -9.10 -10.31
C GLN A 77 -10.07 -8.97 -9.34
N SER A 78 -10.35 -8.43 -8.17
CA SER A 78 -9.37 -8.34 -7.09
C SER A 78 -9.02 -9.73 -6.55
N ASN A 79 -7.79 -9.88 -6.08
CA ASN A 79 -7.37 -11.07 -5.35
C ASN A 79 -7.93 -10.98 -3.93
N THR A 80 -8.89 -11.84 -3.61
CA THR A 80 -9.55 -11.81 -2.30
C THR A 80 -8.64 -12.18 -1.14
N ARG A 81 -7.46 -12.74 -1.42
CA ARG A 81 -6.45 -13.03 -0.39
C ARG A 81 -5.80 -11.76 0.15
N ILE A 82 -5.85 -10.67 -0.63
CA ILE A 82 -5.31 -9.37 -0.19
C ILE A 82 -6.44 -8.64 0.55
N ASN A 83 -6.78 -9.14 1.71
CA ASN A 83 -7.83 -8.59 2.57
C ASN A 83 -7.20 -7.83 3.74
N SER A 84 -8.04 -7.31 4.64
CA SER A 84 -7.57 -6.53 5.79
C SER A 84 -6.60 -7.31 6.68
N GLU A 85 -6.84 -8.59 6.88
CA GLU A 85 -5.96 -9.43 7.70
C GLU A 85 -4.59 -9.58 7.04
N TYR A 86 -4.56 -9.83 5.73
CA TYR A 86 -3.31 -9.92 4.98
C TYR A 86 -2.51 -8.62 5.12
N ILE A 87 -3.18 -7.48 4.94
CA ILE A 87 -2.54 -6.17 5.01
C ILE A 87 -1.97 -5.92 6.40
N GLN A 88 -2.75 -6.19 7.44
CA GLN A 88 -2.29 -6.01 8.82
C GLN A 88 -1.08 -6.87 9.14
N ASN A 89 -1.12 -8.14 8.73
CA ASN A 89 0.01 -9.06 8.96
C ASN A 89 1.25 -8.60 8.21
N LEU A 90 1.11 -8.16 6.97
CA LEU A 90 2.23 -7.64 6.18
C LEU A 90 2.86 -6.43 6.86
N VAL A 91 2.03 -5.50 7.32
CA VAL A 91 2.52 -4.29 8.00
C VAL A 91 3.26 -4.66 9.28
N GLU A 92 2.71 -5.54 10.09
CA GLU A 92 3.33 -5.97 11.36
C GLU A 92 4.68 -6.65 11.12
N GLU A 93 4.81 -7.44 10.06
CA GLU A 93 6.08 -8.07 9.70
C GLU A 93 7.10 -7.08 9.17
N THR A 94 6.64 -5.97 8.63
CA THR A 94 7.51 -4.99 7.96
C THR A 94 8.11 -4.00 8.96
N ILE A 95 7.34 -3.59 9.97
CA ILE A 95 7.77 -2.54 10.91
C ILE A 95 7.84 -2.97 12.39
#